data_494068080d42bf948cf3253d03a32589
#
_entry.id   494068080d42bf948cf3253d03a32589
#
_cell.length_a   1.000
_cell.length_b   1.000
_cell.length_c   1.000
_cell.angle_alpha   90.00
_cell.angle_beta   90.00
_cell.angle_gamma   90.00
#
_symmetry.space_group_name_H-M   'P 1'
#
loop_
_entity.id
_entity.type
_entity.pdbx_description
1 polymer ?
#
loop_
_entity_poly.entity_id
_entity_poly.type
_entity_poly.pdbx_seq_one_letter_code
_entity_poly.pdbx_strand_id
1 'polypeptide(L)'
;MEGYLPRTIESVLSQDYPNIEYIVMDGGSTDRTLEILKSYGDRLKYFSEPDKGPSDAVHKGFQRAHGEIFAWLGADDLYLPGAVRTGVEALMARPEIDVIYGEGNWIDENDAVISRYPTLPFDPKDLEWDCFICQPASFIRASAYRRCGLDPDVNFSFDYDLWIRMAKQGIRFEMIPQYLAGSRMHQGAKTINERETVFTASMGLLQRHYGYIPFSWAFGYAAFLHDSRDQFFQPVKYSLRNYLASLPVGLRLNPTKPARFVREWLAAPLKAIRRRLP
;
A
#
# COMPACT_ATOMS: atom_id res chain seq x y z
N MET A 1 0.09 -5.89 17.87
CA MET A 1 -0.72 -6.48 16.76
C MET A 1 -1.35 -7.84 17.12
N GLU A 2 -1.20 -8.32 18.34
CA GLU A 2 -1.68 -9.63 18.81
C GLU A 2 -3.19 -9.91 18.55
N GLY A 3 -4.03 -8.87 18.55
CA GLY A 3 -5.48 -9.02 18.33
C GLY A 3 -5.89 -9.37 16.90
N TYR A 4 -5.08 -9.02 15.90
CA TYR A 4 -5.39 -9.25 14.49
C TYR A 4 -4.60 -10.41 13.89
N LEU A 5 -3.38 -10.65 14.38
CA LEU A 5 -2.45 -11.64 13.85
C LEU A 5 -3.06 -13.05 13.66
N PRO A 6 -3.86 -13.62 14.58
CA PRO A 6 -4.47 -14.92 14.34
C PRO A 6 -5.37 -14.95 13.11
N ARG A 7 -6.17 -13.90 12.88
CA ARG A 7 -7.06 -13.81 11.71
C ARG A 7 -6.25 -13.65 10.41
N THR A 8 -5.17 -12.88 10.43
CA THR A 8 -4.23 -12.76 9.31
C THR A 8 -3.61 -14.12 8.99
N ILE A 9 -3.10 -14.85 9.98
CA ILE A 9 -2.50 -16.17 9.79
C ILE A 9 -3.51 -17.16 9.21
N GLU A 10 -4.71 -17.25 9.78
CA GLU A 10 -5.74 -18.18 9.28
C GLU A 10 -6.20 -17.79 7.87
N SER A 11 -6.22 -16.51 7.50
CA SER A 11 -6.55 -16.09 6.14
C SER A 11 -5.54 -16.61 5.09
N VAL A 12 -4.27 -16.80 5.48
CA VAL A 12 -3.24 -17.40 4.62
C VAL A 12 -3.33 -18.93 4.64
N LEU A 13 -3.44 -19.52 5.82
CA LEU A 13 -3.43 -20.98 5.99
C LEU A 13 -4.69 -21.66 5.44
N SER A 14 -5.80 -20.93 5.29
CA SER A 14 -7.05 -21.41 4.70
C SER A 14 -7.13 -21.25 3.18
N GLN A 15 -6.07 -20.71 2.54
CA GLN A 15 -6.05 -20.58 1.08
C GLN A 15 -6.04 -21.96 0.41
N ASP A 16 -6.75 -22.08 -0.69
CA ASP A 16 -6.93 -23.31 -1.45
C ASP A 16 -5.78 -23.66 -2.41
N TYR A 17 -4.64 -22.97 -2.27
CA TYR A 17 -3.42 -23.19 -3.07
C TYR A 17 -2.43 -24.06 -2.30
N PRO A 18 -1.95 -25.19 -2.86
CA PRO A 18 -1.19 -26.20 -2.10
C PRO A 18 0.27 -25.82 -1.79
N ASN A 19 0.89 -24.95 -2.59
CA ASN A 19 2.32 -24.66 -2.52
C ASN A 19 2.57 -23.27 -1.94
N ILE A 20 2.22 -23.05 -0.68
CA ILE A 20 2.48 -21.79 0.04
C ILE A 20 3.65 -21.99 1.01
N GLU A 21 4.73 -21.22 0.82
CA GLU A 21 5.75 -21.03 1.85
C GLU A 21 5.36 -19.81 2.67
N TYR A 22 4.88 -20.03 3.89
CA TYR A 22 4.45 -18.95 4.78
C TYR A 22 5.54 -18.61 5.80
N ILE A 23 6.09 -17.40 5.70
CA ILE A 23 7.14 -16.87 6.58
C ILE A 23 6.59 -15.63 7.29
N VAL A 24 6.65 -15.61 8.62
CA VAL A 24 6.31 -14.45 9.43
C VAL A 24 7.58 -13.83 9.99
N MET A 25 7.77 -12.54 9.74
CA MET A 25 8.86 -11.76 10.29
C MET A 25 8.33 -10.93 11.46
N ASP A 26 8.90 -11.12 12.64
CA ASP A 26 8.58 -10.37 13.85
C ASP A 26 9.76 -9.49 14.25
N GLY A 27 9.52 -8.19 14.36
CA GLY A 27 10.54 -7.17 14.66
C GLY A 27 10.94 -7.08 16.14
N GLY A 28 10.70 -8.15 16.91
CA GLY A 28 10.97 -8.17 18.36
C GLY A 28 9.78 -7.68 19.18
N SER A 29 8.59 -8.17 18.88
CA SER A 29 7.36 -7.84 19.62
C SER A 29 7.46 -8.22 21.09
N THR A 30 6.89 -7.36 21.95
CA THR A 30 6.86 -7.55 23.42
C THR A 30 5.47 -7.94 23.94
N ASP A 31 4.48 -8.01 23.06
CA ASP A 31 3.13 -8.49 23.33
C ASP A 31 3.05 -10.03 23.13
N ARG A 32 1.85 -10.58 23.06
CA ARG A 32 1.65 -12.03 22.88
C ARG A 32 1.94 -12.56 21.48
N THR A 33 2.49 -11.75 20.58
CA THR A 33 2.79 -12.13 19.17
C THR A 33 3.60 -13.43 19.11
N LEU A 34 4.70 -13.55 19.88
CA LEU A 34 5.53 -14.77 19.85
C LEU A 34 4.81 -16.01 20.43
N GLU A 35 3.96 -15.85 21.43
CA GLU A 35 3.11 -16.93 21.95
C GLU A 35 2.16 -17.43 20.87
N ILE A 36 1.50 -16.51 20.17
CA ILE A 36 0.60 -16.81 19.06
C ILE A 36 1.36 -17.57 17.96
N LEU A 37 2.51 -17.05 17.50
CA LEU A 37 3.29 -17.71 16.44
C LEU A 37 3.70 -19.13 16.82
N LYS A 38 4.16 -19.34 18.05
CA LYS A 38 4.52 -20.67 18.57
C LYS A 38 3.34 -21.64 18.55
N SER A 39 2.11 -21.18 18.80
CA SER A 39 0.92 -22.04 18.82
C SER A 39 0.57 -22.65 17.46
N TYR A 40 1.07 -22.08 16.36
CA TYR A 40 0.86 -22.61 15.01
C TYR A 40 1.82 -23.75 14.62
N GLY A 41 2.88 -23.98 15.40
CA GLY A 41 3.84 -25.07 15.14
C GLY A 41 4.43 -25.01 13.73
N ASP A 42 4.45 -26.16 13.05
CA ASP A 42 5.04 -26.32 11.72
C ASP A 42 4.15 -25.79 10.56
N ARG A 43 2.96 -25.23 10.86
CA ARG A 43 2.05 -24.67 9.83
C ARG A 43 2.61 -23.40 9.18
N LEU A 44 3.55 -22.71 9.83
CA LEU A 44 4.26 -21.55 9.32
C LEU A 44 5.71 -21.53 9.85
N LYS A 45 6.57 -20.80 9.15
CA LYS A 45 7.90 -20.44 9.67
C LYS A 45 7.84 -19.03 10.24
N TYR A 46 8.52 -18.78 11.36
CA TYR A 46 8.65 -17.41 11.86
C TYR A 46 10.09 -17.12 12.31
N PHE A 47 10.46 -15.85 12.20
CA PHE A 47 11.73 -15.33 12.69
C PHE A 47 11.43 -14.08 13.50
N SER A 48 11.96 -14.05 14.74
CA SER A 48 11.83 -12.90 15.62
C SER A 48 13.23 -12.32 15.82
N GLU A 49 13.45 -11.15 15.27
CA GLU A 49 14.73 -10.43 15.32
C GLU A 49 14.48 -8.92 15.17
N PRO A 50 15.30 -8.06 15.79
CA PRO A 50 15.15 -6.62 15.60
C PRO A 50 15.19 -6.23 14.12
N ASP A 51 14.33 -5.31 13.74
CA ASP A 51 14.30 -4.72 12.41
C ASP A 51 14.31 -3.17 12.47
N LYS A 52 14.48 -2.55 11.31
CA LYS A 52 14.41 -1.09 11.15
C LYS A 52 12.98 -0.60 10.89
N GLY A 53 12.01 -1.49 10.82
CA GLY A 53 10.61 -1.25 10.52
C GLY A 53 10.05 -2.20 9.45
N PRO A 54 8.78 -2.01 9.03
CA PRO A 54 8.05 -2.96 8.19
C PRO A 54 8.75 -3.29 6.87
N SER A 55 9.39 -2.33 6.22
CA SER A 55 10.14 -2.55 4.97
C SER A 55 11.30 -3.51 5.16
N ASP A 56 12.06 -3.37 6.26
CA ASP A 56 13.18 -4.25 6.58
C ASP A 56 12.68 -5.66 6.93
N ALA A 57 11.58 -5.77 7.69
CA ALA A 57 10.97 -7.06 8.00
C ALA A 57 10.55 -7.81 6.72
N VAL A 58 9.80 -7.15 5.82
CA VAL A 58 9.39 -7.76 4.54
C VAL A 58 10.60 -8.11 3.67
N HIS A 59 11.60 -7.22 3.59
CA HIS A 59 12.83 -7.47 2.84
C HIS A 59 13.56 -8.72 3.35
N LYS A 60 13.75 -8.86 4.67
CA LYS A 60 14.33 -10.05 5.29
C LYS A 60 13.52 -11.32 5.04
N GLY A 61 12.18 -11.21 5.06
CA GLY A 61 11.28 -12.32 4.71
C GLY A 61 11.51 -12.81 3.29
N PHE A 62 11.55 -11.89 2.32
CA PHE A 62 11.81 -12.25 0.92
C PHE A 62 13.23 -12.75 0.65
N GLN A 63 14.21 -12.34 1.44
CA GLN A 63 15.56 -12.94 1.37
C GLN A 63 15.58 -14.42 1.79
N ARG A 64 14.66 -14.84 2.67
CA ARG A 64 14.51 -16.21 3.16
C ARG A 64 13.56 -17.06 2.32
N ALA A 65 12.76 -16.42 1.46
CA ALA A 65 11.74 -17.08 0.66
C ALA A 65 12.34 -17.77 -0.57
N HIS A 66 11.84 -18.96 -0.88
CA HIS A 66 12.26 -19.81 -2.01
C HIS A 66 11.24 -19.83 -3.15
N GLY A 67 10.03 -19.31 -2.92
CA GLY A 67 8.95 -19.28 -3.90
C GLY A 67 9.31 -18.49 -5.18
N GLU A 68 8.63 -18.83 -6.28
CA GLU A 68 8.75 -18.12 -7.56
C GLU A 68 7.88 -16.86 -7.63
N ILE A 69 6.88 -16.78 -6.77
CA ILE A 69 5.96 -15.65 -6.63
C ILE A 69 5.98 -15.19 -5.19
N PHE A 70 6.17 -13.90 -4.98
CA PHE A 70 6.18 -13.24 -3.69
C PHE A 70 4.92 -12.43 -3.48
N ALA A 71 4.42 -12.46 -2.24
CA ALA A 71 3.35 -11.61 -1.75
C ALA A 71 3.56 -11.35 -0.26
N TRP A 72 3.04 -10.25 0.28
CA TRP A 72 3.12 -10.03 1.73
C TRP A 72 1.85 -9.38 2.26
N LEU A 73 1.58 -9.63 3.53
CA LEU A 73 0.50 -9.04 4.31
C LEU A 73 1.06 -8.29 5.50
N GLY A 74 0.42 -7.18 5.88
CA GLY A 74 0.50 -6.65 7.24
C GLY A 74 -0.06 -7.65 8.25
N ALA A 75 0.38 -7.57 9.51
CA ALA A 75 -0.12 -8.44 10.58
C ALA A 75 -1.60 -8.19 10.95
N ASP A 76 -2.22 -7.24 10.30
CA ASP A 76 -3.60 -6.76 10.46
C ASP A 76 -4.46 -6.94 9.21
N ASP A 77 -3.87 -7.22 8.04
CA ASP A 77 -4.57 -7.43 6.77
C ASP A 77 -5.04 -8.88 6.59
N LEU A 78 -5.90 -9.10 5.60
CA LEU A 78 -6.45 -10.43 5.29
C LEU A 78 -6.39 -10.73 3.80
N TYR A 79 -6.11 -12.00 3.44
CA TYR A 79 -6.51 -12.53 2.15
C TYR A 79 -7.99 -12.92 2.14
N LEU A 80 -8.67 -12.67 1.03
CA LEU A 80 -9.98 -13.23 0.77
C LEU A 80 -9.85 -14.68 0.25
N PRO A 81 -10.91 -15.52 0.38
CA PRO A 81 -10.87 -16.88 -0.12
C PRO A 81 -10.48 -16.97 -1.60
N GLY A 82 -9.53 -17.84 -1.94
CA GLY A 82 -9.05 -18.05 -3.30
C GLY A 82 -8.08 -16.97 -3.82
N ALA A 83 -7.68 -16.00 -3.00
CA ALA A 83 -6.81 -14.89 -3.41
C ALA A 83 -5.46 -15.37 -3.95
N VAL A 84 -4.81 -16.32 -3.25
CA VAL A 84 -3.50 -16.84 -3.64
C VAL A 84 -3.61 -17.59 -4.96
N ARG A 85 -4.58 -18.50 -5.12
CA ARG A 85 -4.83 -19.21 -6.37
C ARG A 85 -5.04 -18.23 -7.52
N THR A 86 -5.94 -17.28 -7.34
CA THR A 86 -6.28 -16.29 -8.38
C THR A 86 -5.04 -15.48 -8.81
N GLY A 87 -4.26 -14.97 -7.87
CA GLY A 87 -3.06 -14.20 -8.17
C GLY A 87 -1.98 -15.04 -8.88
N VAL A 88 -1.74 -16.25 -8.40
CA VAL A 88 -0.75 -17.17 -9.01
C VAL A 88 -1.18 -17.59 -10.41
N GLU A 89 -2.42 -18.05 -10.60
CA GLU A 89 -2.92 -18.47 -11.91
C GLU A 89 -2.92 -17.31 -12.92
N ALA A 90 -3.24 -16.08 -12.47
CA ALA A 90 -3.16 -14.90 -13.30
C ALA A 90 -1.73 -14.62 -13.80
N LEU A 91 -0.71 -14.73 -12.92
CA LEU A 91 0.70 -14.62 -13.31
C LEU A 91 1.13 -15.77 -14.22
N MET A 92 0.74 -17.00 -13.92
CA MET A 92 1.12 -18.17 -14.75
C MET A 92 0.54 -18.10 -16.16
N ALA A 93 -0.68 -17.59 -16.30
CA ALA A 93 -1.32 -17.40 -17.60
C ALA A 93 -0.71 -16.25 -18.43
N ARG A 94 0.09 -15.36 -17.82
CA ARG A 94 0.66 -14.16 -18.45
C ARG A 94 2.17 -14.08 -18.18
N PRO A 95 2.99 -14.88 -18.85
CA PRO A 95 4.43 -14.93 -18.60
C PRO A 95 5.14 -13.58 -18.84
N GLU A 96 4.52 -12.69 -19.63
CA GLU A 96 5.01 -11.35 -19.89
C GLU A 96 4.76 -10.37 -18.75
N ILE A 97 3.84 -10.67 -17.81
CA ILE A 97 3.52 -9.80 -16.67
C ILE A 97 4.37 -10.21 -15.46
N ASP A 98 4.88 -9.21 -14.78
CA ASP A 98 5.77 -9.36 -13.62
C ASP A 98 5.05 -9.19 -12.29
N VAL A 99 4.01 -8.36 -12.26
CA VAL A 99 3.19 -8.05 -11.08
C VAL A 99 1.72 -8.09 -11.45
N ILE A 100 0.95 -8.92 -10.75
CA ILE A 100 -0.51 -8.89 -10.75
C ILE A 100 -0.96 -8.23 -9.46
N TYR A 101 -1.98 -7.39 -9.53
CA TYR A 101 -2.69 -6.93 -8.35
C TYR A 101 -4.21 -6.92 -8.61
N GLY A 102 -4.95 -7.22 -7.56
CA GLY A 102 -6.40 -7.25 -7.60
C GLY A 102 -7.03 -6.05 -6.89
N GLU A 103 -8.33 -6.08 -6.83
CA GLU A 103 -9.11 -5.18 -5.99
C GLU A 103 -8.97 -5.57 -4.52
N GLY A 104 -9.17 -4.62 -3.63
CA GLY A 104 -9.25 -4.82 -2.20
C GLY A 104 -10.37 -4.03 -1.57
N ASN A 105 -10.64 -4.35 -0.32
CA ASN A 105 -11.55 -3.58 0.51
C ASN A 105 -10.80 -2.98 1.70
N TRP A 106 -11.17 -1.80 2.13
CA TRP A 106 -10.93 -1.37 3.48
C TRP A 106 -11.92 -2.05 4.41
N ILE A 107 -11.41 -2.68 5.45
CA ILE A 107 -12.20 -3.39 6.45
C ILE A 107 -11.99 -2.78 7.83
N ASP A 108 -12.96 -2.91 8.71
CA ASP A 108 -12.87 -2.47 10.09
C ASP A 108 -12.18 -3.51 11.00
N GLU A 109 -12.17 -3.24 12.30
CA GLU A 109 -11.59 -4.11 13.34
C GLU A 109 -12.29 -5.49 13.43
N ASN A 110 -13.51 -5.61 12.90
CA ASN A 110 -14.34 -6.83 12.91
C ASN A 110 -14.42 -7.53 11.55
N ASP A 111 -13.55 -7.16 10.58
CA ASP A 111 -13.51 -7.66 9.20
C ASP A 111 -14.68 -7.18 8.33
N ALA A 112 -15.55 -6.27 8.83
CA ALA A 112 -16.63 -5.72 8.04
C ALA A 112 -16.10 -4.73 6.99
N VAL A 113 -16.63 -4.80 5.77
CA VAL A 113 -16.23 -3.92 4.67
C VAL A 113 -16.70 -2.49 4.94
N ILE A 114 -15.77 -1.57 5.03
CA ILE A 114 -16.03 -0.12 5.13
C ILE A 114 -16.29 0.46 3.73
N SER A 115 -15.38 0.19 2.80
CA SER A 115 -15.47 0.66 1.41
C SER A 115 -14.49 -0.10 0.51
N ARG A 116 -14.66 0.05 -0.80
CA ARG A 116 -13.69 -0.44 -1.78
C ARG A 116 -12.38 0.37 -1.67
N TYR A 117 -11.24 -0.30 -1.76
CA TYR A 117 -9.95 0.33 -1.99
C TYR A 117 -9.95 1.00 -3.38
N PRO A 118 -9.42 2.23 -3.56
CA PRO A 118 -9.50 2.97 -4.83
C PRO A 118 -8.49 2.46 -5.87
N THR A 119 -8.50 1.15 -6.12
CA THR A 119 -7.64 0.50 -7.12
C THR A 119 -8.00 0.95 -8.52
N LEU A 120 -7.00 1.19 -9.36
CA LEU A 120 -7.13 1.61 -10.76
C LEU A 120 -6.38 0.64 -11.69
N PRO A 121 -6.77 0.52 -12.98
CA PRO A 121 -5.93 -0.10 -14.00
C PRO A 121 -4.56 0.57 -14.06
N PHE A 122 -3.52 -0.20 -14.36
CA PHE A 122 -2.16 0.29 -14.27
C PHE A 122 -1.80 1.26 -15.41
N ASP A 123 -1.50 2.49 -15.06
CA ASP A 123 -0.72 3.42 -15.86
C ASP A 123 0.45 3.93 -14.99
N PRO A 124 1.72 3.76 -15.40
CA PRO A 124 2.86 4.22 -14.61
C PRO A 124 2.85 5.74 -14.36
N LYS A 125 2.12 6.52 -15.16
CA LYS A 125 1.96 7.95 -14.96
C LYS A 125 1.06 8.27 -13.76
N ASP A 126 0.12 7.39 -13.44
CA ASP A 126 -0.81 7.59 -12.32
C ASP A 126 -0.11 7.41 -10.98
N LEU A 127 1.03 6.69 -10.93
CA LEU A 127 1.87 6.61 -9.74
C LEU A 127 2.48 7.97 -9.32
N GLU A 128 2.52 8.98 -10.17
CA GLU A 128 2.85 10.33 -9.74
C GLU A 128 1.71 10.94 -8.90
N TRP A 129 0.46 10.54 -9.17
CA TRP A 129 -0.73 11.16 -8.60
C TRP A 129 -1.27 10.47 -7.36
N ASP A 130 -1.16 9.14 -7.27
CA ASP A 130 -1.71 8.37 -6.18
C ASP A 130 -1.05 6.99 -6.04
N CYS A 131 -1.12 6.41 -4.83
CA CYS A 131 -0.81 5.01 -4.58
C CYS A 131 -2.11 4.20 -4.72
N PHE A 132 -2.42 3.79 -5.95
CA PHE A 132 -3.69 3.11 -6.28
C PHE A 132 -3.59 1.57 -6.26
N ILE A 133 -2.42 1.01 -6.02
CA ILE A 133 -2.23 -0.44 -5.92
C ILE A 133 -2.55 -0.88 -4.48
N CYS A 134 -3.55 -1.73 -4.34
CA CYS A 134 -3.86 -2.37 -3.06
C CYS A 134 -2.75 -3.36 -2.72
N GLN A 135 -1.84 -2.97 -1.83
CA GLN A 135 -0.62 -3.73 -1.54
C GLN A 135 -0.92 -5.19 -1.12
N PRO A 136 -1.83 -5.48 -0.16
CA PRO A 136 -2.10 -6.84 0.24
C PRO A 136 -2.75 -7.70 -0.87
N ALA A 137 -3.27 -7.08 -1.92
CA ALA A 137 -3.83 -7.76 -3.10
C ALA A 137 -2.81 -7.96 -4.24
N SER A 138 -1.50 -7.85 -3.97
CA SER A 138 -0.46 -7.90 -4.99
C SER A 138 0.37 -9.19 -4.94
N PHE A 139 0.72 -9.71 -6.14
CA PHE A 139 1.55 -10.89 -6.35
C PHE A 139 2.65 -10.55 -7.34
N ILE A 140 3.89 -10.83 -6.99
CA ILE A 140 5.10 -10.36 -7.69
C ILE A 140 5.95 -11.56 -8.09
N ARG A 141 6.40 -11.66 -9.32
CA ARG A 141 7.45 -12.63 -9.64
C ARG A 141 8.70 -12.35 -8.82
N ALA A 142 9.24 -13.39 -8.21
CA ALA A 142 10.47 -13.28 -7.42
C ALA A 142 11.63 -12.68 -8.23
N SER A 143 11.71 -12.99 -9.53
CA SER A 143 12.69 -12.43 -10.45
C SER A 143 12.57 -10.91 -10.60
N ALA A 144 11.34 -10.38 -10.68
CA ALA A 144 11.08 -8.95 -10.75
C ALA A 144 11.39 -8.25 -9.42
N TYR A 145 10.99 -8.86 -8.29
CA TYR A 145 11.37 -8.34 -6.97
C TYR A 145 12.88 -8.26 -6.80
N ARG A 146 13.64 -9.32 -7.16
CA ARG A 146 15.09 -9.36 -7.01
C ARG A 146 15.83 -8.32 -7.85
N ARG A 147 15.22 -7.81 -8.92
CA ARG A 147 15.77 -6.69 -9.72
C ARG A 147 15.68 -5.35 -9.00
N CYS A 148 14.70 -5.17 -8.17
CA CYS A 148 14.36 -3.88 -7.55
C CYS A 148 14.56 -3.88 -6.03
N GLY A 149 14.07 -4.90 -5.34
CA GLY A 149 14.08 -5.03 -3.88
C GLY A 149 13.32 -3.93 -3.14
N LEU A 150 13.02 -4.14 -1.89
CA LEU A 150 12.60 -3.08 -0.97
C LEU A 150 13.82 -2.32 -0.46
N ASP A 151 13.64 -1.03 -0.20
CA ASP A 151 14.62 -0.23 0.51
C ASP A 151 14.34 -0.33 2.02
N PRO A 152 15.20 -1.01 2.81
CA PRO A 152 14.96 -1.25 4.23
C PRO A 152 14.98 0.01 5.09
N ASP A 153 15.43 1.14 4.55
CA ASP A 153 15.46 2.42 5.25
C ASP A 153 14.19 3.26 4.98
N VAL A 154 13.31 2.81 4.07
CA VAL A 154 12.01 3.45 3.78
C VAL A 154 10.92 2.82 4.64
N ASN A 155 10.59 3.42 5.78
CA ASN A 155 9.64 2.86 6.76
C ASN A 155 8.16 3.23 6.56
N PHE A 156 7.88 4.24 5.72
CA PHE A 156 6.54 4.69 5.38
C PHE A 156 6.35 4.69 3.88
N SER A 157 5.19 4.24 3.43
CA SER A 157 4.87 4.17 1.99
C SER A 157 5.91 3.39 1.17
N PHE A 158 6.53 2.37 1.79
CA PHE A 158 7.60 1.58 1.18
C PHE A 158 7.09 0.73 0.01
N ASP A 159 5.84 0.34 0.04
CA ASP A 159 5.11 -0.26 -1.07
C ASP A 159 5.01 0.70 -2.26
N TYR A 160 4.65 1.96 -2.00
CA TYR A 160 4.57 2.99 -3.03
C TYR A 160 5.94 3.28 -3.66
N ASP A 161 7.01 3.36 -2.84
CA ASP A 161 8.39 3.47 -3.34
C ASP A 161 8.75 2.29 -4.25
N LEU A 162 8.41 1.06 -3.83
CA LEU A 162 8.66 -0.15 -4.61
C LEU A 162 7.94 -0.10 -5.96
N TRP A 163 6.65 0.26 -5.99
CA TRP A 163 5.86 0.35 -7.22
C TRP A 163 6.44 1.37 -8.20
N ILE A 164 6.82 2.54 -7.70
CA ILE A 164 7.45 3.59 -8.53
C ILE A 164 8.78 3.09 -9.11
N ARG A 165 9.64 2.46 -8.31
CA ARG A 165 10.94 1.96 -8.78
C ARG A 165 10.79 0.82 -9.78
N MET A 166 9.87 -0.11 -9.53
CA MET A 166 9.54 -1.19 -10.44
C MET A 166 9.02 -0.66 -11.79
N ALA A 167 8.07 0.28 -11.76
CA ALA A 167 7.53 0.88 -12.98
C ALA A 167 8.62 1.59 -13.81
N LYS A 168 9.53 2.33 -13.15
CA LYS A 168 10.65 3.00 -13.81
C LYS A 168 11.67 2.04 -14.42
N GLN A 169 11.77 0.83 -13.91
CA GLN A 169 12.61 -0.23 -14.47
C GLN A 169 11.92 -1.04 -15.59
N GLY A 170 10.71 -0.64 -16.00
CA GLY A 170 9.95 -1.31 -17.04
C GLY A 170 9.37 -2.67 -16.61
N ILE A 171 9.22 -2.90 -15.31
CA ILE A 171 8.48 -4.05 -14.77
C ILE A 171 7.02 -3.88 -15.14
N ARG A 172 6.39 -4.95 -15.61
CA ARG A 172 5.05 -4.93 -16.18
C ARG A 172 4.02 -5.34 -15.16
N PHE A 173 3.05 -4.48 -14.97
CA PHE A 173 1.93 -4.64 -14.03
C PHE A 173 0.64 -4.87 -14.79
N GLU A 174 -0.24 -5.69 -14.22
CA GLU A 174 -1.61 -5.82 -14.67
C GLU A 174 -2.56 -5.90 -13.48
N MET A 175 -3.66 -5.16 -13.57
CA MET A 175 -4.77 -5.24 -12.62
C MET A 175 -5.76 -6.34 -13.06
N ILE A 176 -6.20 -7.16 -12.12
CA ILE A 176 -7.31 -8.10 -12.34
C ILE A 176 -8.54 -7.66 -11.54
N PRO A 177 -9.77 -7.81 -12.08
CA PRO A 177 -10.99 -7.29 -11.46
C PRO A 177 -11.55 -8.21 -10.37
N GLN A 178 -10.67 -8.87 -9.60
CA GLN A 178 -11.04 -9.75 -8.49
C GLN A 178 -10.64 -9.11 -7.17
N TYR A 179 -11.53 -9.23 -6.17
CA TYR A 179 -11.21 -8.85 -4.79
C TYR A 179 -10.34 -9.92 -4.15
N LEU A 180 -9.13 -9.55 -3.73
CA LEU A 180 -8.14 -10.48 -3.21
C LEU A 180 -7.80 -10.26 -1.74
N ALA A 181 -8.02 -9.05 -1.21
CA ALA A 181 -7.58 -8.72 0.14
C ALA A 181 -8.51 -7.73 0.86
N GLY A 182 -8.48 -7.78 2.19
CA GLY A 182 -8.98 -6.75 3.06
C GLY A 182 -7.82 -6.03 3.75
N SER A 183 -7.72 -4.72 3.54
CA SER A 183 -6.76 -3.86 4.25
C SER A 183 -7.44 -3.23 5.45
N ARG A 184 -6.91 -3.52 6.65
CA ARG A 184 -7.58 -3.17 7.91
C ARG A 184 -7.31 -1.74 8.31
N MET A 185 -8.41 -1.04 8.61
CA MET A 185 -8.40 0.30 9.18
C MET A 185 -8.73 0.25 10.68
N HIS A 186 -7.78 0.62 11.51
CA HIS A 186 -7.94 0.73 12.96
C HIS A 186 -7.03 1.83 13.51
N GLN A 187 -7.32 2.32 14.72
CA GLN A 187 -6.60 3.45 15.31
C GLN A 187 -5.09 3.18 15.51
N GLY A 188 -4.69 1.93 15.69
CA GLY A 188 -3.28 1.54 15.81
C GLY A 188 -2.55 1.36 14.47
N ALA A 189 -3.25 1.43 13.33
CA ALA A 189 -2.64 1.33 12.01
C ALA A 189 -1.72 2.55 11.76
N LYS A 190 -0.50 2.31 11.28
CA LYS A 190 0.48 3.40 11.00
C LYS A 190 -0.09 4.48 10.10
N THR A 191 -0.84 4.10 9.09
CA THR A 191 -1.45 5.01 8.12
C THR A 191 -2.41 6.00 8.77
N ILE A 192 -3.03 5.63 9.90
CA ILE A 192 -3.97 6.48 10.64
C ILE A 192 -3.26 7.19 11.78
N ASN A 193 -2.57 6.44 12.63
CA ASN A 193 -1.94 6.96 13.85
C ASN A 193 -0.79 7.93 13.56
N GLU A 194 -0.05 7.70 12.47
CA GLU A 194 1.10 8.51 12.06
C GLU A 194 0.83 9.27 10.76
N ARG A 195 -0.41 9.79 10.59
CA ARG A 195 -0.90 10.35 9.32
C ARG A 195 -0.02 11.46 8.75
N GLU A 196 0.49 12.36 9.56
CA GLU A 196 1.39 13.44 9.11
C GLU A 196 2.70 12.87 8.56
N THR A 197 3.26 11.88 9.25
CA THR A 197 4.48 11.18 8.81
C THR A 197 4.26 10.48 7.48
N VAL A 198 3.11 9.82 7.30
CA VAL A 198 2.73 9.19 6.03
C VAL A 198 2.65 10.21 4.89
N PHE A 199 2.02 11.37 5.10
CA PHE A 199 1.98 12.44 4.10
C PHE A 199 3.38 12.93 3.74
N THR A 200 4.19 13.27 4.74
CA THR A 200 5.52 13.84 4.51
C THR A 200 6.46 12.83 3.87
N ALA A 201 6.40 11.55 4.25
CA ALA A 201 7.16 10.48 3.62
C ALA A 201 6.75 10.27 2.16
N SER A 202 5.44 10.12 1.89
CA SER A 202 4.95 9.93 0.51
C SER A 202 5.30 11.11 -0.39
N MET A 203 5.15 12.36 0.10
CA MET A 203 5.57 13.55 -0.64
C MET A 203 7.08 13.60 -0.85
N GLY A 204 7.88 13.14 0.13
CA GLY A 204 9.32 12.98 0.00
C GLY A 204 9.72 11.98 -1.10
N LEU A 205 9.00 10.86 -1.19
CA LEU A 205 9.16 9.89 -2.29
C LEU A 205 8.84 10.52 -3.65
N LEU A 206 7.72 11.21 -3.77
CA LEU A 206 7.34 11.91 -5.00
C LEU A 206 8.37 12.96 -5.41
N GLN A 207 8.88 13.73 -4.45
CA GLN A 207 9.95 14.70 -4.71
C GLN A 207 11.23 14.01 -5.20
N ARG A 208 11.62 12.88 -4.59
CA ARG A 208 12.78 12.08 -4.99
C ARG A 208 12.63 11.51 -6.37
N HIS A 209 11.47 10.93 -6.67
CA HIS A 209 11.24 10.19 -7.90
C HIS A 209 10.86 11.06 -9.11
N TYR A 210 10.09 12.13 -8.89
CA TYR A 210 9.51 12.97 -9.96
C TYR A 210 9.96 14.45 -9.90
N GLY A 211 10.60 14.84 -8.78
CA GLY A 211 10.96 16.25 -8.53
C GLY A 211 9.74 17.16 -8.48
N TYR A 212 8.58 16.61 -8.06
CA TYR A 212 7.32 17.32 -8.06
C TYR A 212 6.30 16.64 -7.14
N ILE A 213 5.48 17.44 -6.46
CA ILE A 213 4.36 16.99 -5.64
C ILE A 213 3.05 17.47 -6.28
N PRO A 214 2.18 16.57 -6.79
CA PRO A 214 0.97 16.96 -7.49
C PRO A 214 -0.11 17.52 -6.56
N PHE A 215 -1.12 18.15 -7.19
CA PHE A 215 -2.22 18.81 -6.48
C PHE A 215 -2.96 17.87 -5.51
N SER A 216 -3.17 16.60 -5.88
CA SER A 216 -3.87 15.62 -5.01
C SER A 216 -3.23 15.51 -3.62
N TRP A 217 -1.91 15.34 -3.58
CA TRP A 217 -1.15 15.23 -2.33
C TRP A 217 -1.09 16.56 -1.56
N ALA A 218 -0.83 17.67 -2.25
CA ALA A 218 -0.80 18.99 -1.62
C ALA A 218 -2.16 19.39 -1.05
N PHE A 219 -3.26 19.06 -1.75
CA PHE A 219 -4.62 19.28 -1.26
C PHE A 219 -4.95 18.42 -0.04
N GLY A 220 -4.65 17.11 -0.11
CA GLY A 220 -4.86 16.20 1.01
C GLY A 220 -4.10 16.63 2.26
N TYR A 221 -2.83 17.00 2.09
CA TYR A 221 -2.00 17.49 3.20
C TYR A 221 -2.48 18.82 3.77
N ALA A 222 -2.87 19.78 2.91
CA ALA A 222 -3.43 21.05 3.36
C ALA A 222 -4.75 20.86 4.15
N ALA A 223 -5.60 19.94 3.70
CA ALA A 223 -6.82 19.58 4.41
C ALA A 223 -6.53 18.91 5.75
N PHE A 224 -5.55 18.01 5.79
CA PHE A 224 -5.09 17.38 7.04
C PHE A 224 -4.58 18.42 8.05
N LEU A 225 -3.72 19.35 7.63
CA LEU A 225 -3.22 20.43 8.49
C LEU A 225 -4.34 21.33 9.04
N HIS A 226 -5.48 21.38 8.37
CA HIS A 226 -6.58 22.27 8.70
C HIS A 226 -7.62 21.66 9.63
N ASP A 227 -7.97 20.37 9.41
CA ASP A 227 -9.07 19.70 10.10
C ASP A 227 -8.68 18.35 10.71
N SER A 228 -7.40 17.98 10.62
CA SER A 228 -6.82 16.72 11.16
C SER A 228 -7.55 15.46 10.72
N ARG A 229 -8.24 15.49 9.55
CA ARG A 229 -8.97 14.33 9.04
C ARG A 229 -8.01 13.28 8.48
N ASP A 230 -8.22 12.04 8.87
CA ASP A 230 -7.38 10.92 8.48
C ASP A 230 -7.60 10.44 7.04
N GLN A 231 -8.67 10.89 6.37
CA GLN A 231 -9.10 10.52 5.02
C GLN A 231 -9.74 9.12 4.89
N PHE A 232 -9.74 8.31 5.92
CA PHE A 232 -10.31 6.97 5.95
C PHE A 232 -11.62 6.95 6.74
N PHE A 233 -11.57 7.15 8.04
CA PHE A 233 -12.77 7.27 8.87
C PHE A 233 -13.42 8.64 8.74
N GLN A 234 -12.63 9.66 8.44
CA GLN A 234 -13.07 11.03 8.25
C GLN A 234 -12.62 11.54 6.87
N PRO A 235 -13.41 11.29 5.81
CA PRO A 235 -13.06 11.71 4.45
C PRO A 235 -12.78 13.20 4.36
N VAL A 236 -11.81 13.55 3.50
CA VAL A 236 -11.51 14.96 3.21
C VAL A 236 -12.75 15.66 2.68
N LYS A 237 -13.13 16.74 3.31
CA LYS A 237 -14.18 17.61 2.77
C LYS A 237 -13.60 18.50 1.67
N TYR A 238 -14.12 18.33 0.46
CA TYR A 238 -13.89 19.28 -0.61
C TYR A 238 -14.61 20.60 -0.26
N SER A 239 -13.89 21.49 0.40
CA SER A 239 -14.37 22.82 0.76
C SER A 239 -13.57 23.88 0.04
N LEU A 240 -14.17 25.05 -0.23
CA LEU A 240 -13.46 26.20 -0.79
C LEU A 240 -12.27 26.60 0.08
N ARG A 241 -12.41 26.48 1.40
CA ARG A 241 -11.35 26.76 2.37
C ARG A 241 -10.13 25.85 2.16
N ASN A 242 -10.33 24.52 2.12
CA ASN A 242 -9.26 23.55 1.89
C ASN A 242 -8.64 23.73 0.50
N TYR A 243 -9.46 24.03 -0.50
CA TYR A 243 -8.98 24.32 -1.86
C TYR A 243 -8.05 25.54 -1.88
N LEU A 244 -8.46 26.66 -1.29
CA LEU A 244 -7.65 27.87 -1.22
C LEU A 244 -6.39 27.66 -0.39
N ALA A 245 -6.48 26.95 0.74
CA ALA A 245 -5.34 26.59 1.59
C ALA A 245 -4.29 25.72 0.88
N SER A 246 -4.71 24.91 -0.09
CA SER A 246 -3.79 24.04 -0.84
C SER A 246 -2.84 24.80 -1.77
N LEU A 247 -3.16 26.04 -2.17
CA LEU A 247 -2.31 26.85 -3.06
C LEU A 247 -0.96 27.20 -2.39
N PRO A 248 -0.91 27.90 -1.24
CA PRO A 248 0.36 28.23 -0.59
C PRO A 248 1.13 26.96 -0.16
N VAL A 249 0.44 25.90 0.28
CA VAL A 249 1.07 24.64 0.62
C VAL A 249 1.74 24.04 -0.62
N GLY A 250 1.04 23.92 -1.72
CA GLY A 250 1.58 23.35 -2.95
C GLY A 250 2.71 24.17 -3.58
N LEU A 251 2.65 25.50 -3.52
CA LEU A 251 3.75 26.37 -3.97
C LEU A 251 5.01 26.16 -3.11
N ARG A 252 4.85 26.02 -1.78
CA ARG A 252 5.95 25.75 -0.85
C ARG A 252 6.58 24.36 -1.13
N LEU A 253 5.77 23.38 -1.43
CA LEU A 253 6.21 22.01 -1.74
C LEU A 253 6.86 21.90 -3.14
N ASN A 254 6.59 22.84 -4.05
CA ASN A 254 7.09 22.83 -5.44
C ASN A 254 7.84 24.13 -5.82
N PRO A 255 8.91 24.52 -5.10
CA PRO A 255 9.59 25.79 -5.36
C PRO A 255 10.22 25.87 -6.75
N THR A 256 10.59 24.75 -7.34
CA THR A 256 11.21 24.67 -8.67
C THR A 256 10.20 24.57 -9.82
N LYS A 257 8.94 24.22 -9.54
CA LYS A 257 7.89 23.99 -10.55
C LYS A 257 6.57 24.72 -10.21
N PRO A 258 6.58 25.97 -9.72
CA PRO A 258 5.36 26.65 -9.24
C PRO A 258 4.32 26.83 -10.35
N ALA A 259 4.75 27.11 -11.59
CA ALA A 259 3.82 27.29 -12.70
C ALA A 259 3.08 26.00 -13.09
N ARG A 260 3.71 24.81 -12.95
CA ARG A 260 3.05 23.51 -13.12
C ARG A 260 1.97 23.35 -12.05
N PHE A 261 2.30 23.62 -10.80
CA PHE A 261 1.37 23.48 -9.68
C PHE A 261 0.15 24.40 -9.82
N VAL A 262 0.37 25.69 -10.17
CA VAL A 262 -0.74 26.65 -10.38
C VAL A 262 -1.67 26.17 -11.49
N ARG A 263 -1.14 25.66 -12.62
CA ARG A 263 -1.98 25.09 -13.69
C ARG A 263 -2.83 23.92 -13.23
N GLU A 264 -2.26 22.99 -12.44
CA GLU A 264 -2.99 21.86 -11.86
C GLU A 264 -4.05 22.33 -10.88
N TRP A 265 -3.71 23.28 -10.01
CA TRP A 265 -4.61 23.88 -9.04
C TRP A 265 -5.81 24.54 -9.72
N LEU A 266 -5.60 25.34 -10.77
CA LEU A 266 -6.68 25.96 -11.55
C LEU A 266 -7.56 24.93 -12.29
N ALA A 267 -6.99 23.81 -12.72
CA ALA A 267 -7.69 22.76 -13.44
C ALA A 267 -8.47 21.81 -12.50
N ALA A 268 -8.16 21.75 -11.20
CA ALA A 268 -8.72 20.79 -10.26
C ALA A 268 -10.25 20.89 -10.10
N PRO A 269 -10.87 22.08 -9.99
CA PRO A 269 -12.34 22.19 -9.89
C PRO A 269 -13.06 21.64 -11.13
N LEU A 270 -12.50 21.87 -12.33
CA LEU A 270 -13.05 21.38 -13.60
C LEU A 270 -13.00 19.85 -13.70
N LYS A 271 -11.94 19.23 -13.21
CA LYS A 271 -11.79 17.75 -13.15
C LYS A 271 -12.81 17.14 -12.15
N ALA A 272 -13.01 17.78 -11.00
CA ALA A 272 -13.98 17.34 -10.00
C ALA A 272 -15.42 17.39 -10.53
N ILE A 273 -15.77 18.41 -11.31
CA ILE A 273 -17.08 18.52 -11.96
C ILE A 273 -17.25 17.42 -13.01
N ARG A 274 -16.24 17.18 -13.87
CA ARG A 274 -16.31 16.12 -14.90
C ARG A 274 -16.44 14.70 -14.35
N ARG A 275 -15.89 14.41 -13.17
CA ARG A 275 -16.06 13.09 -12.50
C ARG A 275 -17.42 12.90 -11.83
N ARG A 276 -18.25 13.93 -11.72
CA ARG A 276 -19.60 13.90 -11.14
C ARG A 276 -20.72 13.92 -12.19
N LEU A 277 -20.37 14.08 -13.47
CA LEU A 277 -21.33 13.94 -14.57
C LEU A 277 -21.38 12.46 -14.96
N PRO A 278 -22.60 11.86 -15.08
CA PRO A 278 -22.80 10.46 -15.42
C PRO A 278 -22.25 10.11 -16.79
#